data_a84ee51eae65796db2ced55d46ecc074
#
_entry.id   a84ee51eae65796db2ced55d46ecc074
#
_cell.length_a   1.000
_cell.length_b   1.000
_cell.length_c   1.000
_cell.angle_alpha   90.00
_cell.angle_beta   90.00
_cell.angle_gamma   90.00
#
_symmetry.space_group_name_H-M   'P 1'
#
loop_
_entity.id
_entity.type
_entity.pdbx_description
1 polymer ?
#
loop_
_entity_poly.entity_id
_entity_poly.type
_entity_poly.pdbx_seq_one_letter_code
_entity_poly.pdbx_strand_id
1 'polypeptide(L)'
;MGERTIMGTTDVSTLTQRIQELEKENARLKAILDKNGIEYKCLEPRTCETNQTEVIPVSTCQFTLQEKVAIFQNLFQGRDDVFAKRWYSGTTQKSGYQPVCKREWNREFCDKRKYKCADCPNRQFAPLTYNDFFNHLAGKDAWGRDVIGLYPIRKDNTCSFLCTDFDDKSCEHGYKNDVLAFVNVCKTWNVPCYIERSRSGNGAHVWIFFDTPVAAFKARKLGNAILTEAMNSDARLSFKSYDRFFPNQDTLPEGGLGNLVALPLQGMARRNGNSVFVDENFNGYADQWNVLSQIQKLSETALDLLLRQHFVPTLGELSKTSEAKPWETPQIDATQTANYPKQIVLTRANMLYIPLASLSAKCVNVFKRIAAFRNPEFYEKQGMRLSTYNIPRIISCSDMTDDYLVLPRGCEDAVCDILTQHDVKITISDRTNHGRNINVTFSGELREEQQKAMEAFAEHNIGTLSATTAFGKTVFAIGMIAKRKVNTLILVHNKALLEQWKERLETFLKIDETIEEPETKQGRKKKSSAIGCLYAGKNTLHGIIDIALIQSCLNDGEAKPFVKDYGMVIVDECHHVSSVSFEQVL
;
A
#
# COMPACT_ATOMS: atom_id res chain seq x y z
N MET A 1 -46.28 -10.65 33.82
CA MET A 1 -45.97 -9.29 34.31
C MET A 1 -44.46 -9.20 34.40
N GLY A 2 -43.83 -8.49 33.52
CA GLY A 2 -42.39 -8.30 33.44
C GLY A 2 -42.15 -6.98 32.71
N GLU A 3 -41.68 -6.02 33.45
CA GLU A 3 -41.48 -4.62 33.06
C GLU A 3 -40.59 -4.45 31.86
N ARG A 4 -41.05 -3.70 30.87
CA ARG A 4 -40.23 -3.13 29.80
C ARG A 4 -39.52 -1.92 30.37
N THR A 5 -38.24 -2.05 30.63
CA THR A 5 -37.36 -0.91 30.95
C THR A 5 -37.12 -0.09 29.68
N ILE A 6 -37.60 1.15 29.68
CA ILE A 6 -37.40 2.14 28.64
C ILE A 6 -35.97 2.69 28.84
N MET A 7 -35.04 2.23 28.04
CA MET A 7 -33.73 2.87 27.83
C MET A 7 -33.90 3.99 26.80
N GLY A 8 -33.89 5.24 27.23
CA GLY A 8 -34.02 6.35 26.25
C GLY A 8 -33.89 7.79 26.75
N THR A 9 -33.83 8.03 28.05
CA THR A 9 -33.84 9.43 28.57
C THR A 9 -32.51 9.93 29.12
N THR A 10 -31.56 9.06 29.42
CA THR A 10 -30.25 9.43 29.99
C THR A 10 -29.25 9.92 28.92
N ASP A 11 -29.48 9.56 27.67
CA ASP A 11 -28.54 9.85 26.58
C ASP A 11 -28.68 11.29 26.00
N VAL A 12 -29.90 11.80 25.94
CA VAL A 12 -30.20 13.12 25.36
C VAL A 12 -29.68 14.26 26.27
N SER A 13 -29.81 14.12 27.58
CA SER A 13 -29.33 15.15 28.51
C SER A 13 -27.80 15.26 28.51
N THR A 14 -27.12 14.13 28.45
CA THR A 14 -25.64 14.06 28.35
C THR A 14 -25.12 14.64 27.04
N LEU A 15 -25.82 14.38 25.93
CA LEU A 15 -25.48 14.94 24.61
C LEU A 15 -25.73 16.46 24.60
N THR A 16 -26.82 16.93 25.18
CA THR A 16 -27.13 18.36 25.27
C THR A 16 -26.08 19.11 26.11
N GLN A 17 -25.65 18.52 27.22
CA GLN A 17 -24.60 19.07 28.06
C GLN A 17 -23.25 19.14 27.31
N ARG A 18 -22.94 18.09 26.57
CA ARG A 18 -21.71 18.05 25.75
C ARG A 18 -21.71 19.08 24.61
N ILE A 19 -22.87 19.31 23.97
CA ILE A 19 -23.03 20.37 22.97
C ILE A 19 -22.76 21.73 23.59
N GLN A 20 -23.34 22.03 24.75
CA GLN A 20 -23.12 23.31 25.43
C GLN A 20 -21.65 23.54 25.83
N GLU A 21 -20.95 22.48 26.25
CA GLU A 21 -19.51 22.56 26.55
C GLU A 21 -18.69 22.89 25.30
N LEU A 22 -18.99 22.20 24.18
CA LEU A 22 -18.31 22.44 22.89
C LEU A 22 -18.59 23.84 22.33
N GLU A 23 -19.79 24.35 22.49
CA GLU A 23 -20.17 25.73 22.09
C GLU A 23 -19.39 26.75 22.89
N LYS A 24 -19.24 26.58 24.19
CA LYS A 24 -18.44 27.47 25.06
C LYS A 24 -16.97 27.44 24.67
N GLU A 25 -16.42 26.25 24.41
CA GLU A 25 -15.02 26.12 23.99
C GLU A 25 -14.79 26.77 22.62
N ASN A 26 -15.70 26.56 21.68
CA ASN A 26 -15.64 27.19 20.35
C ASN A 26 -15.68 28.73 20.43
N ALA A 27 -16.54 29.28 21.29
CA ALA A 27 -16.58 30.71 21.52
C ALA A 27 -15.26 31.25 22.13
N ARG A 28 -14.66 30.52 23.05
CA ARG A 28 -13.35 30.83 23.64
C ARG A 28 -12.23 30.82 22.61
N LEU A 29 -12.18 29.80 21.75
CA LEU A 29 -11.19 29.69 20.68
C LEU A 29 -11.32 30.82 19.66
N LYS A 30 -12.54 31.20 19.27
CA LYS A 30 -12.80 32.34 18.39
C LYS A 30 -12.29 33.64 18.99
N ALA A 31 -12.56 33.88 20.27
CA ALA A 31 -12.08 35.09 20.96
C ALA A 31 -10.53 35.17 21.02
N ILE A 32 -9.85 34.00 21.12
CA ILE A 32 -8.39 33.94 21.07
C ILE A 32 -7.87 34.24 19.66
N LEU A 33 -8.51 33.73 18.61
CA LEU A 33 -8.16 33.99 17.22
C LEU A 33 -8.33 35.48 16.88
N ASP A 34 -9.46 36.08 17.27
CA ASP A 34 -9.75 37.49 17.09
C ASP A 34 -8.72 38.39 17.80
N LYS A 35 -8.35 38.03 19.03
CA LYS A 35 -7.34 38.75 19.81
C LYS A 35 -5.94 38.71 19.17
N ASN A 36 -5.63 37.67 18.41
CA ASN A 36 -4.35 37.50 17.74
C ASN A 36 -4.39 37.93 16.26
N GLY A 37 -5.50 38.47 15.76
CA GLY A 37 -5.65 38.95 14.38
C GLY A 37 -5.60 37.81 13.34
N ILE A 38 -5.96 36.60 13.72
CA ILE A 38 -5.98 35.44 12.82
C ILE A 38 -7.36 35.34 12.18
N GLU A 39 -7.44 35.53 10.88
CA GLU A 39 -8.67 35.33 10.12
C GLU A 39 -9.05 33.84 10.07
N TYR A 40 -10.30 33.54 10.41
CA TYR A 40 -10.86 32.20 10.29
C TYR A 40 -12.20 32.25 9.55
N LYS A 41 -12.44 31.28 8.66
CA LYS A 41 -13.75 31.12 8.01
C LYS A 41 -14.74 30.51 9.01
N CYS A 42 -15.68 31.31 9.47
CA CYS A 42 -16.91 30.79 10.05
C CYS A 42 -17.68 30.06 8.95
N LEU A 43 -17.74 28.74 9.03
CA LEU A 43 -18.80 28.01 8.36
C LEU A 43 -20.09 28.37 9.10
N GLU A 44 -20.90 29.20 8.51
CA GLU A 44 -22.24 29.46 9.03
C GLU A 44 -22.96 28.12 9.19
N PRO A 45 -23.62 27.88 10.34
CA PRO A 45 -24.47 26.70 10.46
C PRO A 45 -25.51 26.82 9.35
N ARG A 46 -25.50 25.84 8.43
CA ARG A 46 -26.62 25.70 7.49
C ARG A 46 -27.87 25.56 8.32
N THR A 47 -28.61 26.62 8.46
CA THR A 47 -29.98 26.56 8.92
C THR A 47 -30.68 25.61 7.98
N CYS A 48 -31.14 24.48 8.50
CA CYS A 48 -32.12 23.64 7.82
C CYS A 48 -33.36 24.54 7.67
N GLU A 49 -33.41 25.34 6.60
CA GLU A 49 -34.69 25.77 6.10
C GLU A 49 -35.45 24.51 5.76
N THR A 50 -36.51 24.28 6.47
CA THR A 50 -37.58 23.35 6.11
C THR A 50 -38.14 23.84 4.79
N ASN A 51 -37.41 23.61 3.71
CA ASN A 51 -38.01 23.67 2.39
C ASN A 51 -39.11 22.63 2.39
N GLN A 52 -40.31 23.14 2.28
CA GLN A 52 -41.47 22.36 1.89
C GLN A 52 -41.00 21.44 0.78
N THR A 53 -40.97 20.17 1.09
CA THR A 53 -40.69 19.09 0.13
C THR A 53 -41.65 19.32 -1.02
N GLU A 54 -41.19 19.94 -2.10
CA GLU A 54 -41.79 19.64 -3.39
C GLU A 54 -41.68 18.13 -3.52
N VAL A 55 -42.81 17.50 -3.48
CA VAL A 55 -42.97 16.09 -3.78
C VAL A 55 -42.52 15.93 -5.22
N ILE A 56 -41.21 15.69 -5.42
CA ILE A 56 -40.71 15.23 -6.71
C ILE A 56 -41.56 14.00 -7.01
N PRO A 57 -42.30 14.01 -8.15
CA PRO A 57 -43.17 12.89 -8.46
C PRO A 57 -42.29 11.63 -8.39
N VAL A 58 -42.66 10.68 -7.54
CA VAL A 58 -42.04 9.38 -7.43
C VAL A 58 -42.12 8.82 -8.84
N SER A 59 -40.99 8.87 -9.56
CA SER A 59 -40.85 8.23 -10.86
C SER A 59 -41.26 6.80 -10.62
N THR A 60 -42.40 6.42 -11.17
CA THR A 60 -42.91 5.05 -11.04
C THR A 60 -41.88 4.16 -11.71
N CYS A 61 -41.10 3.46 -10.88
CA CYS A 61 -40.07 2.56 -11.33
C CYS A 61 -40.69 1.62 -12.37
N GLN A 62 -40.26 1.73 -13.64
CA GLN A 62 -40.84 1.02 -14.78
C GLN A 62 -40.66 -0.50 -14.71
N PHE A 63 -39.79 -0.99 -13.82
CA PHE A 63 -39.41 -2.39 -13.73
C PHE A 63 -40.11 -3.12 -12.60
N THR A 64 -40.68 -4.27 -12.93
CA THR A 64 -41.18 -5.24 -11.95
C THR A 64 -40.02 -5.81 -11.11
N LEU A 65 -40.32 -6.43 -9.99
CA LEU A 65 -39.31 -7.05 -9.16
C LEU A 65 -38.53 -8.17 -9.88
N GLN A 66 -39.20 -8.93 -10.73
CA GLN A 66 -38.59 -9.99 -11.53
C GLN A 66 -37.61 -9.40 -12.55
N GLU A 67 -37.98 -8.33 -13.24
CA GLU A 67 -37.11 -7.62 -14.18
C GLU A 67 -35.89 -7.03 -13.48
N LYS A 68 -36.05 -6.45 -12.30
CA LYS A 68 -34.93 -5.95 -11.48
C LYS A 68 -33.93 -7.03 -11.15
N VAL A 69 -34.40 -8.20 -10.70
CA VAL A 69 -33.51 -9.34 -10.41
C VAL A 69 -32.85 -9.83 -11.70
N ALA A 70 -33.55 -9.88 -12.81
CA ALA A 70 -33.02 -10.32 -14.11
C ALA A 70 -31.92 -9.37 -14.62
N ILE A 71 -32.15 -8.04 -14.58
CA ILE A 71 -31.13 -7.02 -14.91
C ILE A 71 -29.89 -7.22 -14.05
N PHE A 72 -30.09 -7.39 -12.75
CA PHE A 72 -28.99 -7.54 -11.80
C PHE A 72 -28.18 -8.82 -12.05
N GLN A 73 -28.85 -9.95 -12.27
CA GLN A 73 -28.22 -11.23 -12.60
C GLN A 73 -27.42 -11.18 -13.91
N ASN A 74 -27.92 -10.45 -14.91
CA ASN A 74 -27.22 -10.31 -16.19
C ASN A 74 -25.95 -9.48 -16.08
N LEU A 75 -25.87 -8.52 -15.18
CA LEU A 75 -24.70 -7.67 -14.99
C LEU A 75 -23.66 -8.31 -14.07
N PHE A 76 -24.09 -8.84 -12.93
CA PHE A 76 -23.19 -9.34 -11.90
C PHE A 76 -23.01 -10.85 -11.98
N GLN A 77 -22.28 -11.29 -13.01
CA GLN A 77 -21.97 -12.69 -13.27
C GLN A 77 -20.53 -13.01 -12.83
N GLY A 78 -20.37 -14.09 -12.06
CA GLY A 78 -19.09 -14.62 -11.63
C GLY A 78 -19.08 -16.15 -11.66
N ARG A 79 -18.53 -16.78 -10.61
CA ARG A 79 -18.62 -18.24 -10.39
C ARG A 79 -20.08 -18.67 -10.33
N ASP A 80 -20.40 -19.74 -11.05
CA ASP A 80 -21.74 -20.35 -11.11
C ASP A 80 -21.98 -21.43 -10.05
N ASP A 81 -20.91 -21.95 -9.46
CA ASP A 81 -20.94 -23.08 -8.53
C ASP A 81 -20.79 -22.67 -7.04
N VAL A 82 -20.40 -21.44 -6.76
CA VAL A 82 -20.15 -20.95 -5.41
C VAL A 82 -20.34 -19.44 -5.30
N PHE A 83 -20.87 -19.00 -4.19
CA PHE A 83 -20.90 -17.61 -3.78
C PHE A 83 -20.69 -17.51 -2.26
N ALA A 84 -20.47 -16.32 -1.75
CA ALA A 84 -20.34 -16.07 -0.32
C ALA A 84 -21.50 -15.23 0.20
N LYS A 85 -21.79 -15.39 1.50
CA LYS A 85 -22.66 -14.49 2.27
C LYS A 85 -21.87 -13.79 3.36
N ARG A 86 -22.29 -12.58 3.66
CA ARG A 86 -21.73 -11.84 4.80
C ARG A 86 -22.20 -12.48 6.09
N TRP A 87 -21.30 -12.66 7.05
CA TRP A 87 -21.60 -13.00 8.42
C TRP A 87 -21.32 -11.81 9.34
N TYR A 88 -22.01 -11.77 10.47
CA TYR A 88 -21.80 -10.80 11.52
C TYR A 88 -21.92 -11.48 12.89
N SER A 89 -21.00 -11.17 13.79
CA SER A 89 -21.01 -11.66 15.17
C SER A 89 -21.37 -10.53 16.12
N GLY A 90 -22.53 -10.62 16.75
CA GLY A 90 -22.98 -9.65 17.74
C GLY A 90 -22.07 -9.56 18.98
N THR A 91 -21.40 -10.66 19.35
CA THR A 91 -20.49 -10.71 20.50
C THR A 91 -19.17 -10.00 20.25
N THR A 92 -18.56 -10.20 19.07
CA THR A 92 -17.23 -9.66 18.74
C THR A 92 -17.28 -8.40 17.88
N GLN A 93 -18.47 -7.98 17.44
CA GLN A 93 -18.69 -6.87 16.49
C GLN A 93 -17.95 -7.07 15.14
N LYS A 94 -17.43 -8.28 14.88
CA LYS A 94 -16.70 -8.60 13.65
C LYS A 94 -17.65 -9.10 12.56
N SER A 95 -17.28 -8.80 11.33
CA SER A 95 -17.99 -9.29 10.15
C SER A 95 -16.99 -9.74 9.08
N GLY A 96 -17.46 -10.54 8.15
CA GLY A 96 -16.67 -11.03 7.03
C GLY A 96 -17.55 -11.79 6.06
N TYR A 97 -16.94 -12.44 5.08
CA TYR A 97 -17.64 -13.26 4.10
C TYR A 97 -17.22 -14.72 4.23
N GLN A 98 -18.18 -15.62 4.02
CA GLN A 98 -17.91 -17.05 3.97
C GLN A 98 -18.64 -17.68 2.78
N PRO A 99 -18.04 -18.68 2.11
CA PRO A 99 -18.71 -19.39 1.03
C PRO A 99 -19.92 -20.15 1.56
N VAL A 100 -21.02 -20.14 0.78
CA VAL A 100 -22.24 -20.84 1.13
C VAL A 100 -22.06 -22.32 0.84
N CYS A 101 -22.31 -23.16 1.86
CA CYS A 101 -22.16 -24.60 1.79
C CYS A 101 -23.47 -25.30 2.19
N LYS A 102 -23.91 -26.27 1.37
CA LYS A 102 -25.13 -27.06 1.64
C LYS A 102 -25.03 -27.92 2.92
N ARG A 103 -23.81 -28.23 3.36
CA ARG A 103 -23.51 -28.99 4.57
C ARG A 103 -23.17 -28.13 5.78
N GLU A 104 -23.36 -26.82 5.67
CA GLU A 104 -23.06 -25.91 6.77
C GLU A 104 -23.90 -26.26 8.02
N TRP A 105 -23.22 -26.30 9.17
CA TRP A 105 -23.81 -26.66 10.49
C TRP A 105 -24.31 -28.10 10.63
N ASN A 106 -24.15 -28.94 9.61
CA ASN A 106 -24.39 -30.38 9.79
C ASN A 106 -23.23 -30.98 10.60
N ARG A 107 -23.51 -31.45 11.81
CA ARG A 107 -22.53 -31.95 12.79
C ARG A 107 -21.69 -33.11 12.26
N GLU A 108 -22.21 -33.87 11.30
CA GLU A 108 -21.55 -35.03 10.72
C GLU A 108 -20.48 -34.63 9.70
N PHE A 109 -20.65 -33.52 9.01
CA PHE A 109 -19.78 -33.10 7.90
C PHE A 109 -19.08 -31.76 8.13
N CYS A 110 -19.59 -30.90 9.02
CA CYS A 110 -19.10 -29.53 9.22
C CYS A 110 -18.43 -29.36 10.58
N ASP A 111 -17.10 -29.30 10.57
CA ASP A 111 -16.32 -28.92 11.75
C ASP A 111 -15.50 -27.65 11.45
N LYS A 112 -16.10 -26.49 11.75
CA LYS A 112 -15.47 -25.17 11.58
C LYS A 112 -14.31 -24.89 12.54
N ARG A 113 -14.10 -25.73 13.56
CA ARG A 113 -12.94 -25.61 14.45
C ARG A 113 -11.71 -26.23 13.83
N LYS A 114 -11.90 -27.32 13.04
CA LYS A 114 -10.83 -28.09 12.43
C LYS A 114 -10.44 -27.54 11.05
N TYR A 115 -11.42 -27.10 10.25
CA TYR A 115 -11.18 -26.69 8.87
C TYR A 115 -11.78 -25.32 8.57
N LYS A 116 -11.06 -24.49 7.81
CA LYS A 116 -11.66 -23.35 7.12
C LYS A 116 -12.55 -23.83 5.99
N CYS A 117 -13.62 -23.09 5.67
CA CYS A 117 -14.57 -23.52 4.63
C CYS A 117 -13.92 -23.68 3.25
N ALA A 118 -12.88 -22.90 2.93
CA ALA A 118 -12.14 -23.03 1.68
C ALA A 118 -11.33 -24.35 1.58
N ASP A 119 -10.90 -24.90 2.71
CA ASP A 119 -10.03 -26.09 2.79
C ASP A 119 -10.77 -27.35 3.26
N CYS A 120 -12.09 -27.24 3.48
CA CYS A 120 -12.89 -28.33 4.03
C CYS A 120 -13.05 -29.48 3.02
N PRO A 121 -12.65 -30.72 3.35
CA PRO A 121 -12.78 -31.86 2.44
C PRO A 121 -14.24 -32.25 2.18
N ASN A 122 -15.15 -31.91 3.10
CA ASN A 122 -16.57 -32.23 3.00
C ASN A 122 -17.40 -31.09 2.39
N ARG A 123 -16.74 -30.04 1.85
CA ARG A 123 -17.41 -28.87 1.29
C ARG A 123 -18.32 -29.24 0.13
N GLN A 124 -19.55 -28.73 0.15
CA GLN A 124 -20.49 -28.80 -0.94
C GLN A 124 -21.09 -27.40 -1.17
N PHE A 125 -20.46 -26.66 -2.05
CA PHE A 125 -20.88 -25.29 -2.32
C PHE A 125 -22.26 -25.23 -2.98
N ALA A 126 -22.94 -24.10 -2.84
CA ALA A 126 -24.22 -23.82 -3.45
C ALA A 126 -24.08 -22.74 -4.52
N PRO A 127 -24.74 -22.90 -5.68
CA PRO A 127 -24.84 -21.84 -6.67
C PRO A 127 -25.75 -20.72 -6.16
N LEU A 128 -25.61 -19.52 -6.71
CA LEU A 128 -26.53 -18.40 -6.53
C LEU A 128 -27.91 -18.74 -7.09
N THR A 129 -28.94 -18.40 -6.32
CA THR A 129 -30.34 -18.58 -6.72
C THR A 129 -31.05 -17.23 -6.87
N TYR A 130 -32.21 -17.24 -7.55
CA TYR A 130 -33.08 -16.07 -7.61
C TYR A 130 -33.40 -15.51 -6.20
N ASN A 131 -33.66 -16.39 -5.23
CA ASN A 131 -33.99 -15.96 -3.87
C ASN A 131 -32.81 -15.29 -3.16
N ASP A 132 -31.57 -15.67 -3.45
CA ASP A 132 -30.39 -15.00 -2.89
C ASP A 132 -30.29 -13.57 -3.39
N PHE A 133 -30.45 -13.34 -4.69
CA PHE A 133 -30.50 -11.99 -5.29
C PHE A 133 -31.68 -11.18 -4.74
N PHE A 134 -32.86 -11.80 -4.67
CA PHE A 134 -34.03 -11.14 -4.11
C PHE A 134 -33.81 -10.69 -2.65
N ASN A 135 -33.27 -11.55 -1.81
CA ASN A 135 -32.99 -11.22 -0.41
C ASN A 135 -31.93 -10.12 -0.26
N HIS A 136 -30.88 -10.16 -1.08
CA HIS A 136 -29.87 -9.12 -1.12
C HIS A 136 -30.47 -7.75 -1.48
N LEU A 137 -31.27 -7.69 -2.53
CA LEU A 137 -31.92 -6.45 -2.99
C LEU A 137 -33.01 -5.96 -2.01
N ALA A 138 -33.69 -6.88 -1.33
CA ALA A 138 -34.68 -6.55 -0.32
C ALA A 138 -34.03 -6.00 0.98
N GLY A 139 -32.89 -6.52 1.38
CA GLY A 139 -32.14 -6.07 2.54
C GLY A 139 -32.97 -6.13 3.84
N LYS A 140 -33.57 -7.28 4.13
CA LYS A 140 -34.44 -7.46 5.30
C LYS A 140 -33.67 -7.84 6.56
N ASP A 141 -32.46 -8.36 6.43
CA ASP A 141 -31.63 -8.75 7.57
C ASP A 141 -31.00 -7.52 8.22
N ALA A 142 -31.34 -7.26 9.49
CA ALA A 142 -30.87 -6.10 10.25
C ALA A 142 -29.35 -6.05 10.44
N TRP A 143 -28.67 -7.20 10.30
CA TRP A 143 -27.21 -7.32 10.43
C TRP A 143 -26.51 -7.37 9.06
N GLY A 144 -27.26 -7.30 7.95
CA GLY A 144 -26.76 -7.36 6.59
C GLY A 144 -26.11 -8.71 6.24
N ARG A 145 -26.63 -9.83 6.77
CA ARG A 145 -26.17 -11.20 6.45
C ARG A 145 -26.69 -11.69 5.10
N ASP A 146 -27.57 -10.93 4.48
CA ASP A 146 -28.10 -11.13 3.12
C ASP A 146 -27.23 -10.52 2.02
N VAL A 147 -26.11 -9.87 2.38
CA VAL A 147 -25.15 -9.35 1.38
C VAL A 147 -24.46 -10.51 0.66
N ILE A 148 -24.55 -10.49 -0.68
CA ILE A 148 -23.86 -11.45 -1.54
C ILE A 148 -22.42 -10.99 -1.76
N GLY A 149 -21.47 -11.92 -1.57
CA GLY A 149 -20.10 -11.82 -2.07
C GLY A 149 -19.97 -12.69 -3.32
N LEU A 150 -19.63 -12.08 -4.45
CA LEU A 150 -19.46 -12.78 -5.72
C LEU A 150 -17.98 -13.03 -5.99
N TYR A 151 -17.63 -14.21 -6.48
CA TYR A 151 -16.29 -14.54 -6.98
C TYR A 151 -16.24 -14.24 -8.47
N PRO A 152 -15.56 -13.16 -8.91
CA PRO A 152 -15.62 -12.71 -10.30
C PRO A 152 -14.89 -13.62 -11.29
N ILE A 153 -13.78 -14.27 -10.87
CA ILE A 153 -13.01 -15.16 -11.73
C ILE A 153 -13.67 -16.55 -11.81
N ARG A 154 -13.97 -16.99 -13.01
CA ARG A 154 -14.61 -18.28 -13.29
C ARG A 154 -13.57 -19.42 -13.36
N LYS A 155 -14.03 -20.66 -13.44
CA LYS A 155 -13.17 -21.86 -13.54
C LYS A 155 -12.30 -21.89 -14.80
N ASP A 156 -12.77 -21.27 -15.87
CA ASP A 156 -12.07 -21.10 -17.15
C ASP A 156 -11.14 -19.87 -17.19
N ASN A 157 -10.93 -19.20 -16.03
CA ASN A 157 -10.15 -17.99 -15.88
C ASN A 157 -10.72 -16.77 -16.63
N THR A 158 -12.03 -16.75 -16.90
CA THR A 158 -12.73 -15.59 -17.47
C THR A 158 -13.46 -14.78 -16.40
N CYS A 159 -13.84 -13.55 -16.74
CA CYS A 159 -14.69 -12.68 -15.93
C CYS A 159 -15.65 -11.87 -16.81
N SER A 160 -16.81 -11.48 -16.25
CA SER A 160 -17.82 -10.69 -16.97
C SER A 160 -17.76 -9.20 -16.68
N PHE A 161 -16.93 -8.81 -15.72
CA PHE A 161 -16.67 -7.41 -15.36
C PHE A 161 -15.28 -7.26 -14.76
N LEU A 162 -14.80 -6.04 -14.77
CA LEU A 162 -13.70 -5.55 -13.95
C LEU A 162 -14.29 -4.55 -12.95
N CYS A 163 -13.98 -4.73 -11.67
CA CYS A 163 -14.31 -3.78 -10.62
C CYS A 163 -13.02 -3.28 -9.97
N THR A 164 -12.90 -1.97 -9.78
CA THR A 164 -11.78 -1.34 -9.07
C THR A 164 -12.31 -0.76 -7.76
N ASP A 165 -11.68 -1.07 -6.64
CA ASP A 165 -12.07 -0.61 -5.30
C ASP A 165 -11.17 0.56 -4.87
N PHE A 166 -11.80 1.66 -4.46
CA PHE A 166 -11.17 2.86 -3.91
C PHE A 166 -11.75 3.14 -2.53
N ASP A 167 -10.94 3.04 -1.48
CA ASP A 167 -11.37 3.31 -0.10
C ASP A 167 -10.45 4.34 0.60
N ASP A 168 -10.97 5.03 1.62
CA ASP A 168 -10.22 6.06 2.35
C ASP A 168 -8.94 5.55 3.04
N LYS A 169 -8.85 4.24 3.29
CA LYS A 169 -7.67 3.66 3.94
C LYS A 169 -6.49 3.49 2.99
N SER A 170 -6.78 3.42 1.69
CA SER A 170 -5.79 3.21 0.64
C SER A 170 -5.50 4.45 -0.19
N CYS A 171 -6.38 5.45 -0.14
CA CYS A 171 -6.28 6.69 -0.90
C CYS A 171 -5.84 7.82 0.03
N GLU A 172 -4.56 8.19 -0.02
CA GLU A 172 -3.93 9.16 0.90
C GLU A 172 -4.52 10.57 0.77
N HIS A 173 -5.07 10.92 -0.40
CA HIS A 173 -5.62 12.23 -0.71
C HIS A 173 -7.14 12.24 -0.96
N GLY A 174 -7.82 11.18 -0.51
CA GLY A 174 -9.26 11.02 -0.66
C GLY A 174 -9.65 10.22 -1.90
N TYR A 175 -10.43 9.15 -1.68
CA TYR A 175 -10.84 8.20 -2.71
C TYR A 175 -11.58 8.84 -3.90
N LYS A 176 -12.27 9.96 -3.68
CA LYS A 176 -13.05 10.63 -4.75
C LYS A 176 -12.17 11.14 -5.89
N ASN A 177 -11.01 11.71 -5.56
CA ASN A 177 -10.07 12.20 -6.55
C ASN A 177 -9.47 11.04 -7.37
N ASP A 178 -9.15 9.94 -6.72
CA ASP A 178 -8.62 8.74 -7.37
C ASP A 178 -9.65 8.12 -8.31
N VAL A 179 -10.92 8.04 -7.89
CA VAL A 179 -12.04 7.60 -8.73
C VAL A 179 -12.18 8.49 -9.96
N LEU A 180 -12.20 9.81 -9.78
CA LEU A 180 -12.36 10.75 -10.90
C LEU A 180 -11.19 10.69 -11.87
N ALA A 181 -9.96 10.54 -11.40
CA ALA A 181 -8.80 10.37 -12.26
C ALA A 181 -8.93 9.09 -13.12
N PHE A 182 -9.35 7.98 -12.52
CA PHE A 182 -9.62 6.72 -13.23
C PHE A 182 -10.75 6.88 -14.27
N VAL A 183 -11.87 7.48 -13.88
CA VAL A 183 -13.05 7.70 -14.75
C VAL A 183 -12.72 8.63 -15.91
N ASN A 184 -11.92 9.66 -15.70
CA ASN A 184 -11.49 10.58 -16.76
C ASN A 184 -10.68 9.86 -17.86
N VAL A 185 -9.80 8.93 -17.48
CA VAL A 185 -9.09 8.08 -18.45
C VAL A 185 -10.07 7.17 -19.19
N CYS A 186 -11.01 6.54 -18.47
CA CYS A 186 -12.06 5.72 -19.11
C CYS A 186 -12.82 6.52 -20.17
N LYS A 187 -13.20 7.76 -19.88
CA LYS A 187 -13.87 8.65 -20.84
C LYS A 187 -13.00 8.96 -22.05
N THR A 188 -11.74 9.33 -21.82
CA THR A 188 -10.78 9.64 -22.89
C THR A 188 -10.58 8.45 -23.83
N TRP A 189 -10.61 7.24 -23.30
CA TRP A 189 -10.44 6.01 -24.07
C TRP A 189 -11.77 5.39 -24.55
N ASN A 190 -12.90 6.07 -24.32
CA ASN A 190 -14.25 5.56 -24.61
C ASN A 190 -14.54 4.19 -23.97
N VAL A 191 -14.08 3.98 -22.74
CA VAL A 191 -14.37 2.79 -21.93
C VAL A 191 -15.58 3.07 -21.06
N PRO A 192 -16.73 2.39 -21.26
CA PRO A 192 -17.90 2.56 -20.40
C PRO A 192 -17.57 2.12 -18.96
N CYS A 193 -17.74 3.01 -17.98
CA CYS A 193 -17.53 2.71 -16.59
C CYS A 193 -18.59 3.37 -15.70
N TYR A 194 -18.83 2.79 -14.52
CA TYR A 194 -19.91 3.20 -13.62
C TYR A 194 -19.40 3.24 -12.19
N ILE A 195 -19.68 4.36 -11.51
CA ILE A 195 -19.24 4.57 -10.13
C ILE A 195 -20.32 4.06 -9.17
N GLU A 196 -19.96 3.25 -8.20
CA GLU A 196 -20.81 2.84 -7.09
C GLU A 196 -20.22 3.32 -5.78
N ARG A 197 -21.01 3.99 -4.95
CA ARG A 197 -20.63 4.27 -3.56
C ARG A 197 -20.60 2.98 -2.78
N SER A 198 -19.51 2.69 -2.10
CA SER A 198 -19.35 1.46 -1.34
C SER A 198 -20.42 1.30 -0.25
N ARG A 199 -20.59 0.07 0.23
CA ARG A 199 -21.56 -0.24 1.30
C ARG A 199 -21.29 0.51 2.60
N SER A 200 -20.03 0.81 2.92
CA SER A 200 -19.66 1.61 4.10
C SER A 200 -19.93 3.10 3.95
N GLY A 201 -20.00 3.60 2.72
CA GLY A 201 -20.06 5.01 2.39
C GLY A 201 -18.68 5.69 2.28
N ASN A 202 -17.61 5.03 2.75
CA ASN A 202 -16.25 5.59 2.84
C ASN A 202 -15.34 5.08 1.71
N GLY A 203 -15.89 4.93 0.51
CA GLY A 203 -15.18 4.47 -0.66
C GLY A 203 -16.11 4.32 -1.84
N ALA A 204 -15.58 3.93 -2.96
CA ALA A 204 -16.33 3.66 -4.18
C ALA A 204 -15.72 2.50 -4.97
N HIS A 205 -16.58 1.83 -5.72
CA HIS A 205 -16.17 0.89 -6.76
C HIS A 205 -16.39 1.52 -8.13
N VAL A 206 -15.49 1.27 -9.07
CA VAL A 206 -15.68 1.60 -10.48
C VAL A 206 -15.81 0.30 -11.26
N TRP A 207 -16.95 0.15 -11.96
CA TRP A 207 -17.34 -1.05 -12.66
C TRP A 207 -17.21 -0.87 -14.17
N ILE A 208 -16.57 -1.83 -14.85
CA ILE A 208 -16.51 -1.98 -16.30
C ILE A 208 -17.09 -3.36 -16.63
N PHE A 209 -18.16 -3.40 -17.43
CA PHE A 209 -18.85 -4.64 -17.79
C PHE A 209 -18.46 -5.08 -19.19
N PHE A 210 -18.35 -6.39 -19.40
CA PHE A 210 -18.05 -6.99 -20.70
C PHE A 210 -19.33 -7.61 -21.28
N ASP A 211 -19.50 -7.55 -22.62
CA ASP A 211 -20.63 -8.14 -23.32
C ASP A 211 -20.60 -9.68 -23.28
N THR A 212 -19.39 -10.24 -23.39
CA THR A 212 -19.07 -11.67 -23.22
C THR A 212 -18.00 -11.83 -22.15
N PRO A 213 -17.89 -13.00 -21.51
CA PRO A 213 -16.80 -13.25 -20.57
C PRO A 213 -15.45 -13.16 -21.27
N VAL A 214 -14.55 -12.33 -20.73
CA VAL A 214 -13.18 -12.13 -21.22
C VAL A 214 -12.16 -12.79 -20.29
N ALA A 215 -10.99 -13.12 -20.80
CA ALA A 215 -9.91 -13.62 -19.96
C ALA A 215 -9.54 -12.62 -18.85
N ALA A 216 -9.46 -13.07 -17.59
CA ALA A 216 -9.23 -12.22 -16.44
C ALA A 216 -7.94 -11.40 -16.57
N PHE A 217 -6.89 -11.95 -17.18
CA PHE A 217 -5.65 -11.22 -17.42
C PHE A 217 -5.84 -10.03 -18.37
N LYS A 218 -6.72 -10.13 -19.41
CA LYS A 218 -7.03 -9.01 -20.32
C LYS A 218 -7.76 -7.89 -19.59
N ALA A 219 -8.79 -8.24 -18.81
CA ALA A 219 -9.53 -7.27 -17.99
C ALA A 219 -8.59 -6.51 -17.03
N ARG A 220 -7.71 -7.23 -16.36
CA ARG A 220 -6.71 -6.63 -15.46
C ARG A 220 -5.68 -5.77 -16.19
N LYS A 221 -5.24 -6.19 -17.39
CA LYS A 221 -4.36 -5.37 -18.24
C LYS A 221 -4.99 -4.02 -18.55
N LEU A 222 -6.28 -4.00 -18.91
CA LEU A 222 -7.02 -2.77 -19.13
C LEU A 222 -7.03 -1.90 -17.86
N GLY A 223 -7.39 -2.46 -16.70
CA GLY A 223 -7.41 -1.74 -15.44
C GLY A 223 -6.04 -1.15 -15.08
N ASN A 224 -4.97 -1.92 -15.24
CA ASN A 224 -3.60 -1.46 -15.00
C ASN A 224 -3.20 -0.33 -15.98
N ALA A 225 -3.57 -0.42 -17.25
CA ALA A 225 -3.28 0.62 -18.23
C ALA A 225 -4.02 1.93 -17.89
N ILE A 226 -5.30 1.84 -17.50
CA ILE A 226 -6.09 2.99 -17.04
C ILE A 226 -5.48 3.62 -15.79
N LEU A 227 -5.12 2.82 -14.76
CA LEU A 227 -4.47 3.34 -13.56
C LEU A 227 -3.14 4.01 -13.87
N THR A 228 -2.33 3.41 -14.75
CA THR A 228 -1.06 4.00 -15.17
C THR A 228 -1.25 5.37 -15.80
N GLU A 229 -2.23 5.51 -16.70
CA GLU A 229 -2.51 6.80 -17.33
C GLU A 229 -3.14 7.79 -16.34
N ALA A 230 -3.96 7.33 -15.42
CA ALA A 230 -4.49 8.15 -14.33
C ALA A 230 -3.34 8.70 -13.44
N MET A 231 -2.33 7.88 -13.12
CA MET A 231 -1.12 8.32 -12.41
C MET A 231 -0.30 9.34 -13.20
N ASN A 232 -0.31 9.26 -14.53
CA ASN A 232 0.34 10.26 -15.39
C ASN A 232 -0.39 11.62 -15.35
N SER A 233 -1.66 11.62 -14.98
CA SER A 233 -2.49 12.82 -14.87
C SER A 233 -2.55 13.38 -13.44
N ASP A 234 -2.53 12.51 -12.42
CA ASP A 234 -2.51 12.88 -11.00
C ASP A 234 -1.39 12.13 -10.26
N ALA A 235 -0.35 12.88 -9.89
CA ALA A 235 0.82 12.36 -9.18
C ALA A 235 0.52 11.75 -7.80
N ARG A 236 -0.63 12.08 -7.19
CA ARG A 236 -1.02 11.59 -5.86
C ARG A 236 -1.52 10.16 -5.85
N LEU A 237 -1.97 9.63 -7.00
CA LEU A 237 -2.30 8.22 -7.14
C LEU A 237 -1.09 7.33 -6.81
N SER A 238 -1.32 6.25 -6.07
CA SER A 238 -0.28 5.33 -5.63
C SER A 238 -0.42 3.94 -6.27
N PHE A 239 0.67 3.16 -6.25
CA PHE A 239 0.65 1.75 -6.69
C PHE A 239 -0.24 0.85 -5.83
N LYS A 240 -0.66 1.28 -4.63
CA LYS A 240 -1.59 0.53 -3.77
C LYS A 240 -2.91 0.22 -4.48
N SER A 241 -3.33 1.08 -5.41
CA SER A 241 -4.55 0.89 -6.23
C SER A 241 -4.45 -0.28 -7.22
N TYR A 242 -3.23 -0.75 -7.56
CA TYR A 242 -3.06 -1.90 -8.47
C TYR A 242 -3.52 -3.25 -7.88
N ASP A 243 -3.63 -3.36 -6.56
CA ASP A 243 -4.07 -4.57 -5.87
C ASP A 243 -5.59 -4.60 -5.61
N ARG A 244 -6.31 -3.56 -6.04
CA ARG A 244 -7.72 -3.34 -5.77
C ARG A 244 -8.66 -3.75 -6.91
N PHE A 245 -8.20 -4.63 -7.79
CA PHE A 245 -9.06 -5.16 -8.86
C PHE A 245 -9.81 -6.42 -8.44
N PHE A 246 -11.02 -6.55 -8.98
CA PHE A 246 -11.82 -7.76 -8.94
C PHE A 246 -12.18 -8.17 -10.39
N PRO A 247 -11.56 -9.24 -10.94
CA PRO A 247 -10.62 -10.16 -10.28
C PRO A 247 -9.24 -9.55 -10.00
N ASN A 248 -8.57 -10.00 -8.91
CA ASN A 248 -7.22 -9.58 -8.59
C ASN A 248 -6.13 -10.53 -9.11
N GLN A 249 -6.51 -11.66 -9.70
CA GLN A 249 -5.61 -12.68 -10.24
C GLN A 249 -5.91 -12.93 -11.71
N ASP A 250 -4.89 -13.39 -12.44
CA ASP A 250 -5.02 -13.74 -13.87
C ASP A 250 -5.59 -15.15 -14.06
N THR A 251 -5.37 -16.00 -13.06
CA THR A 251 -5.85 -17.39 -13.04
C THR A 251 -6.46 -17.74 -11.68
N LEU A 252 -7.45 -18.61 -11.69
CA LEU A 252 -8.04 -19.12 -10.46
C LEU A 252 -7.04 -20.02 -9.72
N PRO A 253 -6.82 -19.83 -8.40
CA PRO A 253 -6.00 -20.72 -7.60
C PRO A 253 -6.54 -22.14 -7.63
N GLU A 254 -5.67 -23.15 -7.67
CA GLU A 254 -6.06 -24.55 -7.67
C GLU A 254 -6.78 -24.89 -6.35
N GLY A 255 -8.00 -25.45 -6.48
CA GLY A 255 -8.86 -25.71 -5.32
C GLY A 255 -9.35 -24.47 -4.57
N GLY A 256 -8.90 -23.27 -4.96
CA GLY A 256 -9.27 -22.00 -4.35
C GLY A 256 -10.54 -21.39 -4.92
N LEU A 257 -11.00 -20.32 -4.26
CA LEU A 257 -12.21 -19.60 -4.64
C LEU A 257 -11.93 -18.29 -5.39
N GLY A 258 -10.68 -17.78 -5.31
CA GLY A 258 -10.32 -16.45 -5.78
C GLY A 258 -10.75 -15.36 -4.77
N ASN A 259 -10.56 -14.08 -5.14
CA ASN A 259 -11.07 -12.98 -4.36
C ASN A 259 -12.57 -12.77 -4.62
N LEU A 260 -13.25 -12.13 -3.67
CA LEU A 260 -14.67 -11.83 -3.80
C LEU A 260 -14.93 -10.31 -3.73
N VAL A 261 -15.96 -9.86 -4.41
CA VAL A 261 -16.50 -8.51 -4.32
C VAL A 261 -17.91 -8.56 -3.75
N ALA A 262 -18.25 -7.64 -2.85
CA ALA A 262 -19.62 -7.47 -2.37
C ALA A 262 -20.46 -6.84 -3.47
N LEU A 263 -21.64 -7.43 -3.77
CA LEU A 263 -22.52 -6.88 -4.79
C LEU A 263 -23.18 -5.56 -4.34
N PRO A 264 -23.42 -4.62 -5.27
CA PRO A 264 -24.07 -3.35 -5.00
C PRO A 264 -25.57 -3.49 -4.75
N LEU A 265 -26.22 -2.39 -4.41
CA LEU A 265 -27.68 -2.25 -4.23
C LEU A 265 -28.29 -3.13 -3.11
N GLN A 266 -27.47 -3.59 -2.16
CA GLN A 266 -28.03 -4.26 -0.99
C GLN A 266 -29.07 -3.36 -0.27
N GLY A 267 -30.26 -3.90 -0.04
CA GLY A 267 -31.43 -3.10 0.30
C GLY A 267 -31.30 -2.24 1.56
N MET A 268 -30.63 -2.73 2.60
CA MET A 268 -30.41 -1.96 3.84
C MET A 268 -29.40 -0.82 3.61
N ALA A 269 -28.27 -1.09 2.96
CA ALA A 269 -27.26 -0.08 2.66
C ALA A 269 -27.81 0.98 1.71
N ARG A 270 -28.61 0.58 0.70
CA ARG A 270 -29.27 1.48 -0.23
C ARG A 270 -30.23 2.45 0.45
N ARG A 271 -31.00 2.01 1.47
CA ARG A 271 -31.86 2.91 2.24
C ARG A 271 -31.08 4.01 2.99
N ASN A 272 -29.80 3.76 3.26
CA ASN A 272 -28.89 4.72 3.90
C ASN A 272 -28.06 5.51 2.84
N GLY A 273 -28.43 5.47 1.56
CA GLY A 273 -27.71 6.15 0.49
C GLY A 273 -26.38 5.53 0.10
N ASN A 274 -26.06 4.32 0.60
CA ASN A 274 -24.82 3.58 0.30
C ASN A 274 -25.11 2.38 -0.61
N SER A 275 -24.05 1.78 -1.17
CA SER A 275 -24.16 0.67 -2.13
C SER A 275 -25.04 1.02 -3.32
N VAL A 276 -24.92 2.25 -3.83
CA VAL A 276 -25.71 2.83 -4.92
C VAL A 276 -24.81 3.38 -6.02
N PHE A 277 -25.28 3.31 -7.25
CA PHE A 277 -24.60 3.99 -8.36
C PHE A 277 -24.79 5.49 -8.23
N VAL A 278 -23.72 6.22 -8.52
CA VAL A 278 -23.61 7.66 -8.33
C VAL A 278 -23.04 8.32 -9.58
N ASP A 279 -23.32 9.61 -9.74
CA ASP A 279 -22.68 10.46 -10.75
C ASP A 279 -21.25 10.85 -10.32
N GLU A 280 -20.56 11.63 -11.17
CA GLU A 280 -19.20 12.12 -10.89
C GLU A 280 -19.13 13.12 -9.73
N ASN A 281 -20.24 13.73 -9.35
CA ASN A 281 -20.34 14.53 -8.14
C ASN A 281 -20.64 13.69 -6.89
N PHE A 282 -20.64 12.36 -7.06
CA PHE A 282 -21.02 11.39 -6.03
C PHE A 282 -22.45 11.53 -5.53
N ASN A 283 -23.37 12.06 -6.33
CA ASN A 283 -24.80 12.06 -6.04
C ASN A 283 -25.41 10.74 -6.51
N GLY A 284 -26.22 10.11 -5.65
CA GLY A 284 -26.93 8.88 -6.02
C GLY A 284 -27.97 9.13 -7.10
N TYR A 285 -27.99 8.30 -8.15
CA TYR A 285 -29.05 8.37 -9.13
C TYR A 285 -30.42 8.07 -8.50
N ALA A 286 -31.44 8.86 -8.84
CA ALA A 286 -32.78 8.71 -8.30
C ALA A 286 -33.41 7.36 -8.69
N ASP A 287 -33.23 6.92 -9.94
CA ASP A 287 -33.64 5.61 -10.44
C ASP A 287 -32.42 4.74 -10.78
N GLN A 288 -32.01 3.92 -9.82
CA GLN A 288 -30.89 2.98 -9.95
C GLN A 288 -31.14 1.92 -11.04
N TRP A 289 -32.40 1.52 -11.23
CA TRP A 289 -32.76 0.46 -12.17
C TRP A 289 -32.72 0.94 -13.60
N ASN A 290 -33.11 2.19 -13.83
CA ASN A 290 -32.96 2.82 -15.13
C ASN A 290 -31.47 2.90 -15.53
N VAL A 291 -30.59 3.26 -14.62
CA VAL A 291 -29.13 3.27 -14.85
C VAL A 291 -28.62 1.87 -15.19
N LEU A 292 -28.98 0.85 -14.38
CA LEU A 292 -28.51 -0.51 -14.63
C LEU A 292 -29.02 -1.10 -15.96
N SER A 293 -30.24 -0.75 -16.37
CA SER A 293 -30.81 -1.23 -17.64
C SER A 293 -30.13 -0.64 -18.87
N GLN A 294 -29.46 0.51 -18.72
CA GLN A 294 -28.77 1.24 -19.79
C GLN A 294 -27.25 1.05 -19.77
N ILE A 295 -26.73 0.17 -18.89
CA ILE A 295 -25.29 -0.10 -18.81
C ILE A 295 -24.77 -0.60 -20.16
N GLN A 296 -23.82 0.15 -20.70
CA GLN A 296 -23.06 -0.25 -21.88
C GLN A 296 -21.97 -1.23 -21.49
N LYS A 297 -21.78 -2.25 -22.29
CA LYS A 297 -20.77 -3.29 -22.08
C LYS A 297 -19.67 -3.16 -23.12
N LEU A 298 -18.44 -3.39 -22.71
CA LEU A 298 -17.27 -3.37 -23.59
C LEU A 298 -17.14 -4.72 -24.31
N SER A 299 -17.02 -4.71 -25.63
CA SER A 299 -16.79 -5.95 -26.39
C SER A 299 -15.35 -6.43 -26.28
N GLU A 300 -15.11 -7.74 -26.44
CA GLU A 300 -13.75 -8.30 -26.42
C GLU A 300 -12.88 -7.71 -27.54
N THR A 301 -13.46 -7.42 -28.71
CA THR A 301 -12.74 -6.77 -29.81
C THR A 301 -12.30 -5.35 -29.47
N ALA A 302 -13.17 -4.58 -28.81
CA ALA A 302 -12.82 -3.24 -28.34
C ALA A 302 -11.76 -3.30 -27.23
N LEU A 303 -11.86 -4.27 -26.31
CA LEU A 303 -10.84 -4.52 -25.29
C LEU A 303 -9.48 -4.82 -25.92
N ASP A 304 -9.41 -5.72 -26.92
CA ASP A 304 -8.15 -6.06 -27.58
C ASP A 304 -7.55 -4.86 -28.35
N LEU A 305 -8.39 -4.02 -28.94
CA LEU A 305 -7.95 -2.78 -29.59
C LEU A 305 -7.35 -1.80 -28.57
N LEU A 306 -8.03 -1.57 -27.45
CA LEU A 306 -7.56 -0.70 -26.37
C LEU A 306 -6.22 -1.20 -25.81
N LEU A 307 -6.07 -2.50 -25.60
CA LEU A 307 -4.82 -3.09 -25.11
C LEU A 307 -3.66 -2.94 -26.10
N ARG A 308 -3.92 -2.90 -27.41
CA ARG A 308 -2.90 -2.63 -28.43
C ARG A 308 -2.52 -1.15 -28.49
N GLN A 309 -3.50 -0.25 -28.38
CA GLN A 309 -3.30 1.20 -28.49
C GLN A 309 -2.63 1.79 -27.25
N HIS A 310 -2.96 1.27 -26.06
CA HIS A 310 -2.52 1.79 -24.77
C HIS A 310 -1.63 0.80 -24.03
N PHE A 311 -0.81 0.05 -24.80
CA PHE A 311 0.17 -0.83 -24.20
C PHE A 311 1.23 0.00 -23.46
N VAL A 312 1.08 0.08 -22.15
CA VAL A 312 2.14 0.52 -21.27
C VAL A 312 2.74 -0.74 -20.66
N PRO A 313 4.07 -0.96 -20.70
CA PRO A 313 4.70 -2.01 -19.91
C PRO A 313 4.33 -1.77 -18.45
N THR A 314 3.33 -2.50 -17.96
CA THR A 314 2.89 -2.34 -16.59
C THR A 314 3.92 -3.00 -15.68
N LEU A 315 4.37 -2.27 -14.67
CA LEU A 315 5.11 -2.88 -13.56
C LEU A 315 4.29 -4.08 -13.08
N GLY A 316 4.88 -5.25 -13.11
CA GLY A 316 4.19 -6.44 -12.63
C GLY A 316 3.64 -7.38 -13.69
N GLU A 317 3.74 -7.12 -15.00
CA GLU A 317 3.40 -8.11 -16.02
C GLU A 317 4.59 -8.99 -16.42
N LEU A 318 4.37 -10.31 -16.39
CA LEU A 318 5.23 -11.25 -17.09
C LEU A 318 4.95 -11.10 -18.59
N SER A 319 5.75 -10.32 -19.30
CA SER A 319 5.78 -10.44 -20.75
C SER A 319 6.38 -11.80 -21.08
N LYS A 320 5.55 -12.77 -21.43
CA LYS A 320 6.01 -14.03 -22.01
C LYS A 320 6.71 -13.88 -23.36
N THR A 321 6.86 -12.64 -23.83
CA THR A 321 7.34 -12.30 -25.18
C THR A 321 8.63 -11.52 -25.22
N SER A 322 9.25 -11.16 -24.07
CA SER A 322 10.59 -10.58 -24.13
C SER A 322 11.62 -11.67 -23.80
N GLU A 323 12.47 -11.97 -24.75
CA GLU A 323 13.75 -12.67 -24.54
C GLU A 323 14.73 -11.87 -23.68
N ALA A 324 14.27 -10.73 -23.11
CA ALA A 324 15.06 -9.89 -22.23
C ALA A 324 15.44 -10.68 -20.97
N LYS A 325 16.71 -10.74 -20.74
CA LYS A 325 17.28 -11.45 -19.57
C LYS A 325 16.88 -10.70 -18.29
N PRO A 326 16.77 -11.37 -17.14
CA PRO A 326 16.31 -10.77 -15.88
C PRO A 326 17.11 -9.54 -15.41
N TRP A 327 18.31 -9.37 -15.93
CA TRP A 327 19.22 -8.25 -15.63
C TRP A 327 19.23 -7.14 -16.70
N GLU A 328 18.45 -7.27 -17.76
CA GLU A 328 18.26 -6.19 -18.71
C GLU A 328 17.25 -5.20 -18.13
N THR A 329 17.71 -4.00 -17.85
CA THR A 329 16.86 -2.91 -17.35
C THR A 329 15.78 -2.64 -18.39
N PRO A 330 14.47 -2.59 -18.03
CA PRO A 330 13.44 -2.18 -18.96
C PRO A 330 13.81 -0.78 -19.46
N GLN A 331 14.02 -0.61 -20.76
CA GLN A 331 14.16 0.72 -21.33
C GLN A 331 12.83 1.44 -21.06
N ILE A 332 12.89 2.48 -20.25
CA ILE A 332 11.77 3.42 -20.07
C ILE A 332 11.59 4.04 -21.46
N ASP A 333 10.42 3.81 -22.05
CA ASP A 333 10.13 4.26 -23.41
C ASP A 333 10.34 5.78 -23.50
N ALA A 334 11.38 6.20 -24.21
CA ALA A 334 11.77 7.60 -24.36
C ALA A 334 10.71 8.43 -25.09
N THR A 335 9.69 7.79 -25.66
CA THR A 335 8.56 8.46 -26.33
C THR A 335 7.54 9.06 -25.36
N GLN A 336 7.66 8.82 -24.05
CA GLN A 336 6.83 9.50 -23.07
C GLN A 336 7.32 10.93 -22.86
N THR A 337 6.71 11.88 -23.59
CA THR A 337 6.92 13.32 -23.46
C THR A 337 6.45 13.84 -22.08
N ALA A 338 7.20 13.54 -21.03
CA ALA A 338 7.03 14.19 -19.75
C ALA A 338 7.72 15.57 -19.82
N ASN A 339 7.04 16.63 -19.36
CA ASN A 339 7.66 17.94 -19.27
C ASN A 339 8.60 17.96 -18.07
N TYR A 340 9.91 17.84 -18.33
CA TYR A 340 10.93 17.97 -17.30
C TYR A 340 11.28 19.44 -17.06
N PRO A 341 11.65 19.84 -15.83
CA PRO A 341 12.10 21.20 -15.53
C PRO A 341 13.47 21.46 -16.16
N LYS A 342 13.82 22.71 -16.40
CA LYS A 342 15.16 23.07 -16.90
C LYS A 342 16.26 22.87 -15.87
N GLN A 343 15.91 22.97 -14.60
CA GLN A 343 16.83 22.76 -13.47
C GLN A 343 16.07 22.21 -12.28
N ILE A 344 16.76 21.41 -11.46
CA ILE A 344 16.19 20.81 -10.25
C ILE A 344 17.25 20.71 -9.15
N VAL A 345 16.81 20.87 -7.91
CA VAL A 345 17.67 20.64 -6.73
C VAL A 345 17.19 19.38 -6.04
N LEU A 346 18.00 18.34 -6.05
CA LEU A 346 17.76 17.10 -5.32
C LEU A 346 18.37 17.23 -3.92
N THR A 347 17.64 16.87 -2.88
CA THR A 347 18.19 16.85 -1.52
C THR A 347 18.47 15.42 -1.10
N ARG A 348 19.75 15.11 -0.87
CA ARG A 348 20.22 13.82 -0.33
C ARG A 348 20.30 13.91 1.18
N ALA A 349 19.51 13.10 1.89
CA ALA A 349 19.54 13.00 3.35
C ALA A 349 19.44 11.51 3.77
N ASN A 350 18.57 11.14 4.69
CA ASN A 350 18.22 9.73 4.93
C ASN A 350 17.60 9.08 3.70
N MET A 351 16.86 9.86 2.91
CA MET A 351 16.27 9.49 1.62
C MET A 351 16.69 10.52 0.55
N LEU A 352 16.28 10.31 -0.70
CA LEU A 352 16.39 11.28 -1.78
C LEU A 352 15.07 12.05 -1.89
N TYR A 353 15.12 13.37 -1.69
CA TYR A 353 13.96 14.26 -1.75
C TYR A 353 13.96 15.04 -3.06
N ILE A 354 12.90 14.93 -3.83
CA ILE A 354 12.71 15.57 -5.13
C ILE A 354 11.54 16.55 -5.02
N PRO A 355 11.72 17.86 -5.25
CA PRO A 355 10.66 18.85 -5.05
C PRO A 355 9.54 18.67 -6.09
N LEU A 356 8.28 18.55 -5.61
CA LEU A 356 7.09 18.34 -6.45
C LEU A 356 6.72 19.57 -7.28
N ALA A 357 6.96 20.77 -6.77
CA ALA A 357 6.54 22.02 -7.41
C ALA A 357 7.10 22.22 -8.83
N SER A 358 8.22 21.57 -9.14
CA SER A 358 8.88 21.66 -10.46
C SER A 358 8.57 20.48 -11.39
N LEU A 359 7.83 19.47 -10.92
CA LEU A 359 7.59 18.24 -11.65
C LEU A 359 6.15 18.16 -12.18
N SER A 360 6.00 17.68 -13.42
CA SER A 360 4.71 17.22 -13.92
C SER A 360 4.32 15.88 -13.25
N ALA A 361 3.02 15.57 -13.18
CA ALA A 361 2.54 14.29 -12.66
C ALA A 361 3.18 13.10 -13.37
N LYS A 362 3.43 13.24 -14.68
CA LYS A 362 4.14 12.25 -15.50
C LYS A 362 5.57 11.98 -15.03
N CYS A 363 6.34 13.05 -14.72
CA CYS A 363 7.70 12.91 -14.16
C CYS A 363 7.66 12.21 -12.80
N VAL A 364 6.73 12.62 -11.93
CA VAL A 364 6.56 11.99 -10.61
C VAL A 364 6.27 10.50 -10.76
N ASN A 365 5.39 10.11 -11.70
CA ASN A 365 5.10 8.70 -11.96
C ASN A 365 6.32 7.93 -12.49
N VAL A 366 7.12 8.54 -13.38
CA VAL A 366 8.39 7.95 -13.85
C VAL A 366 9.33 7.69 -12.67
N PHE A 367 9.51 8.66 -11.77
CA PHE A 367 10.39 8.51 -10.62
C PHE A 367 9.85 7.51 -9.59
N LYS A 368 8.55 7.48 -9.33
CA LYS A 368 7.93 6.43 -8.48
C LYS A 368 8.21 5.03 -9.00
N ARG A 369 8.24 4.85 -10.33
CA ARG A 369 8.53 3.55 -10.95
C ARG A 369 9.95 3.07 -10.75
N ILE A 370 10.93 3.98 -10.59
CA ILE A 370 12.31 3.61 -10.24
C ILE A 370 12.36 2.91 -8.90
N ALA A 371 11.57 3.36 -7.93
CA ALA A 371 11.49 2.80 -6.59
C ALA A 371 10.41 1.71 -6.44
N ALA A 372 9.92 1.15 -7.54
CA ALA A 372 8.88 0.14 -7.53
C ALA A 372 9.31 -1.10 -8.32
N PHE A 373 8.98 -2.28 -7.79
CA PHE A 373 9.31 -3.54 -8.44
C PHE A 373 8.25 -4.60 -8.18
N ARG A 374 8.30 -5.65 -9.00
CA ARG A 374 7.43 -6.82 -8.87
C ARG A 374 7.69 -7.54 -7.56
N ASN A 375 6.65 -7.90 -6.85
CA ASN A 375 6.79 -8.74 -5.67
C ASN A 375 7.04 -10.21 -6.07
N PRO A 376 8.23 -10.75 -5.89
CA PRO A 376 8.53 -12.14 -6.29
C PRO A 376 7.59 -13.15 -5.64
N GLU A 377 7.24 -12.96 -4.36
CA GLU A 377 6.34 -13.85 -3.62
C GLU A 377 4.95 -13.92 -4.26
N PHE A 378 4.42 -12.77 -4.73
CA PHE A 378 3.13 -12.74 -5.40
C PHE A 378 3.15 -13.60 -6.67
N TYR A 379 4.15 -13.39 -7.53
CA TYR A 379 4.23 -14.08 -8.81
C TYR A 379 4.58 -15.56 -8.68
N GLU A 380 5.41 -15.93 -7.70
CA GLU A 380 5.71 -17.31 -7.38
C GLU A 380 4.43 -18.04 -6.95
N LYS A 381 3.69 -17.48 -5.99
CA LYS A 381 2.42 -18.05 -5.53
C LYS A 381 1.37 -18.11 -6.63
N GLN A 382 1.27 -17.06 -7.47
CA GLN A 382 0.37 -17.07 -8.62
C GLN A 382 0.75 -18.16 -9.64
N GLY A 383 2.06 -18.35 -9.92
CA GLY A 383 2.56 -19.39 -10.80
C GLY A 383 2.26 -20.80 -10.27
N MET A 384 2.36 -20.99 -8.96
CA MET A 384 1.99 -22.23 -8.27
C MET A 384 0.48 -22.39 -8.07
N ARG A 385 -0.36 -21.45 -8.54
CA ARG A 385 -1.81 -21.39 -8.31
C ARG A 385 -2.21 -21.40 -6.83
N LEU A 386 -1.37 -20.79 -5.98
CA LEU A 386 -1.64 -20.59 -4.56
C LEU A 386 -2.37 -19.27 -4.32
N SER A 387 -2.93 -19.10 -3.11
CA SER A 387 -3.59 -17.86 -2.71
C SER A 387 -2.58 -16.72 -2.59
N THR A 388 -2.88 -15.58 -3.22
CA THR A 388 -2.12 -14.33 -3.12
C THR A 388 -2.79 -13.31 -2.18
N TYR A 389 -3.67 -13.75 -1.31
CA TYR A 389 -4.39 -12.90 -0.36
C TYR A 389 -3.42 -12.15 0.56
N ASN A 390 -3.59 -10.84 0.70
CA ASN A 390 -2.72 -9.92 1.44
C ASN A 390 -1.26 -9.84 0.96
N ILE A 391 -0.97 -10.30 -0.24
CA ILE A 391 0.36 -10.15 -0.83
C ILE A 391 0.23 -9.11 -1.94
N PRO A 392 0.90 -7.95 -1.84
CA PRO A 392 0.84 -6.93 -2.86
C PRO A 392 1.56 -7.40 -4.13
N ARG A 393 1.05 -7.02 -5.29
CA ARG A 393 1.63 -7.36 -6.59
C ARG A 393 2.91 -6.57 -6.87
N ILE A 394 2.93 -5.31 -6.42
CA ILE A 394 4.03 -4.37 -6.59
C ILE A 394 4.50 -3.94 -5.21
N ILE A 395 5.80 -3.97 -4.99
CA ILE A 395 6.43 -3.34 -3.84
C ILE A 395 6.87 -1.95 -4.30
N SER A 396 6.37 -0.90 -3.64
CA SER A 396 6.77 0.48 -3.87
C SER A 396 7.50 0.99 -2.64
N CYS A 397 8.71 1.49 -2.86
CA CYS A 397 9.55 2.11 -1.83
C CYS A 397 9.54 3.64 -1.93
N SER A 398 8.68 4.22 -2.76
CA SER A 398 8.47 5.67 -2.84
C SER A 398 7.45 6.12 -1.82
N ASP A 399 7.65 7.31 -1.27
CA ASP A 399 6.72 8.03 -0.41
C ASP A 399 6.52 9.46 -0.93
N MET A 400 5.52 10.17 -0.44
CA MET A 400 5.21 11.54 -0.83
C MET A 400 4.86 12.37 0.39
N THR A 401 5.46 13.54 0.50
CA THR A 401 5.00 14.62 1.38
C THR A 401 4.26 15.69 0.54
N ASP A 402 3.75 16.73 1.18
CA ASP A 402 3.08 17.83 0.47
C ASP A 402 3.99 18.48 -0.57
N ASP A 403 5.31 18.57 -0.30
CA ASP A 403 6.28 19.30 -1.13
C ASP A 403 7.25 18.41 -1.88
N TYR A 404 7.44 17.15 -1.47
CA TYR A 404 8.50 16.29 -1.99
C TYR A 404 8.02 14.88 -2.35
N LEU A 405 8.53 14.39 -3.47
CA LEU A 405 8.61 12.95 -3.73
C LEU A 405 9.85 12.41 -3.00
N VAL A 406 9.67 11.33 -2.24
CA VAL A 406 10.70 10.70 -1.42
C VAL A 406 11.04 9.34 -1.99
N LEU A 407 12.31 9.13 -2.32
CA LEU A 407 12.81 7.86 -2.86
C LEU A 407 13.98 7.34 -2.01
N PRO A 408 14.21 6.02 -1.98
CA PRO A 408 15.44 5.47 -1.41
C PRO A 408 16.68 6.07 -2.07
N ARG A 409 17.73 6.33 -1.30
CA ARG A 409 18.99 6.90 -1.83
C ARG A 409 19.62 6.10 -2.95
N GLY A 410 19.41 4.77 -2.96
CA GLY A 410 19.86 3.91 -4.06
C GLY A 410 19.21 4.19 -5.42
N CYS A 411 18.17 5.02 -5.48
CA CYS A 411 17.55 5.46 -6.73
C CYS A 411 18.22 6.71 -7.35
N GLU A 412 19.19 7.32 -6.67
CA GLU A 412 19.77 8.61 -7.07
C GLU A 412 20.39 8.56 -8.47
N ASP A 413 21.22 7.56 -8.75
CA ASP A 413 21.88 7.43 -10.07
C ASP A 413 20.84 7.31 -11.19
N ALA A 414 19.83 6.46 -11.01
CA ALA A 414 18.78 6.29 -12.01
C ALA A 414 17.93 7.57 -12.21
N VAL A 415 17.68 8.34 -11.16
CA VAL A 415 17.01 9.64 -11.25
C VAL A 415 17.90 10.64 -12.01
N CYS A 416 19.18 10.71 -11.67
CA CYS A 416 20.13 11.59 -12.34
C CYS A 416 20.30 11.25 -13.82
N ASP A 417 20.36 9.96 -14.17
CA ASP A 417 20.45 9.50 -15.55
C ASP A 417 19.25 9.96 -16.38
N ILE A 418 18.03 9.78 -15.86
CA ILE A 418 16.82 10.23 -16.55
C ILE A 418 16.82 11.76 -16.70
N LEU A 419 17.14 12.50 -15.66
CA LEU A 419 17.19 13.96 -15.73
C LEU A 419 18.24 14.44 -16.71
N THR A 420 19.40 13.80 -16.76
CA THR A 420 20.49 14.11 -17.70
C THR A 420 20.09 13.81 -19.15
N GLN A 421 19.39 12.70 -19.41
CA GLN A 421 18.85 12.36 -20.73
C GLN A 421 17.86 13.41 -21.26
N HIS A 422 17.25 14.19 -20.37
CA HIS A 422 16.32 15.26 -20.70
C HIS A 422 16.92 16.67 -20.53
N ASP A 423 18.25 16.80 -20.54
CA ASP A 423 18.98 18.06 -20.45
C ASP A 423 18.65 18.92 -19.22
N VAL A 424 18.29 18.28 -18.09
CA VAL A 424 17.98 18.97 -16.84
C VAL A 424 19.26 19.28 -16.09
N LYS A 425 19.45 20.54 -15.69
CA LYS A 425 20.57 20.91 -14.81
C LYS A 425 20.28 20.44 -13.38
N ILE A 426 21.08 19.49 -12.89
CA ILE A 426 20.92 18.90 -11.56
C ILE A 426 21.86 19.60 -10.57
N THR A 427 21.35 19.93 -9.40
CA THR A 427 22.14 20.37 -8.25
C THR A 427 21.79 19.43 -7.07
N ILE A 428 22.80 18.84 -6.42
CA ILE A 428 22.59 17.98 -5.26
C ILE A 428 22.91 18.79 -4.00
N SER A 429 21.90 18.93 -3.12
CA SER A 429 22.05 19.46 -1.77
C SER A 429 22.28 18.30 -0.82
N ASP A 430 23.54 18.07 -0.45
CA ASP A 430 23.90 17.00 0.48
C ASP A 430 23.63 17.42 1.93
N ARG A 431 22.72 16.70 2.59
CA ARG A 431 22.32 16.84 3.99
C ARG A 431 22.61 15.56 4.78
N THR A 432 23.40 14.65 4.22
CA THR A 432 23.80 13.43 4.92
C THR A 432 24.74 13.78 6.10
N ASN A 433 24.74 12.93 7.11
CA ASN A 433 25.70 13.05 8.16
C ASN A 433 27.04 12.47 7.70
N HIS A 434 28.08 13.29 7.70
CA HIS A 434 29.44 12.86 7.34
C HIS A 434 30.19 12.28 8.54
N GLY A 435 29.60 12.34 9.74
CA GLY A 435 30.20 11.90 10.97
C GLY A 435 31.47 12.68 11.35
N ARG A 436 32.33 12.06 12.14
CA ARG A 436 33.64 12.59 12.48
C ARG A 436 34.78 11.69 12.03
N ASN A 437 35.88 12.28 11.65
CA ASN A 437 37.09 11.52 11.32
C ASN A 437 37.61 10.79 12.55
N ILE A 438 38.09 9.56 12.37
CA ILE A 438 38.70 8.72 13.38
C ILE A 438 40.09 8.26 12.93
N ASN A 439 40.99 8.07 13.87
CA ASN A 439 42.33 7.60 13.58
C ASN A 439 42.39 6.07 13.77
N VAL A 440 42.31 5.36 12.63
CA VAL A 440 42.30 3.89 12.60
C VAL A 440 43.18 3.37 11.48
N THR A 441 43.78 2.20 11.71
CA THR A 441 44.64 1.53 10.73
C THR A 441 44.26 0.05 10.63
N PHE A 442 44.16 -0.45 9.40
CA PHE A 442 43.91 -1.85 9.13
C PHE A 442 45.20 -2.66 9.32
N SER A 443 45.14 -3.73 10.11
CA SER A 443 46.29 -4.58 10.49
C SER A 443 46.29 -5.93 9.78
N GLY A 444 45.48 -6.08 8.72
CA GLY A 444 45.39 -7.32 7.95
C GLY A 444 45.84 -7.15 6.51
N GLU A 445 45.80 -8.23 5.76
CA GLU A 445 45.97 -8.22 4.29
C GLU A 445 44.67 -8.62 3.62
N LEU A 446 44.26 -7.84 2.61
CA LEU A 446 43.09 -8.17 1.80
C LEU A 446 43.51 -9.05 0.63
N ARG A 447 42.73 -10.06 0.35
CA ARG A 447 42.87 -10.86 -0.87
C ARG A 447 42.55 -10.02 -2.11
N GLU A 448 43.05 -10.42 -3.26
CA GLU A 448 42.86 -9.69 -4.53
C GLU A 448 41.38 -9.38 -4.82
N GLU A 449 40.50 -10.37 -4.62
CA GLU A 449 39.05 -10.19 -4.81
C GLU A 449 38.45 -9.17 -3.84
N GLN A 450 38.92 -9.16 -2.59
CA GLN A 450 38.49 -8.17 -1.59
C GLN A 450 38.99 -6.77 -1.91
N GLN A 451 40.20 -6.67 -2.48
CA GLN A 451 40.76 -5.39 -2.90
C GLN A 451 40.01 -4.77 -4.06
N LYS A 452 39.68 -5.57 -5.10
CA LYS A 452 38.83 -5.15 -6.21
C LYS A 452 37.44 -4.69 -5.72
N ALA A 453 36.84 -5.43 -4.80
CA ALA A 453 35.56 -5.04 -4.20
C ALA A 453 35.69 -3.71 -3.41
N MET A 454 36.81 -3.51 -2.70
CA MET A 454 37.06 -2.28 -1.93
C MET A 454 37.21 -1.05 -2.83
N GLU A 455 37.85 -1.19 -3.97
CA GLU A 455 37.99 -0.13 -4.96
C GLU A 455 36.62 0.28 -5.49
N ALA A 456 35.79 -0.68 -5.93
CA ALA A 456 34.43 -0.44 -6.38
C ALA A 456 33.56 0.23 -5.30
N PHE A 457 33.63 -0.25 -4.05
CA PHE A 457 32.86 0.35 -2.94
C PHE A 457 33.31 1.77 -2.56
N ALA A 458 34.58 2.10 -2.84
CA ALA A 458 35.10 3.43 -2.51
C ALA A 458 34.49 4.54 -3.35
N GLU A 459 34.01 4.22 -4.56
CA GLU A 459 33.40 5.17 -5.49
C GLU A 459 31.94 5.49 -5.13
N HIS A 460 31.30 4.68 -4.27
CA HIS A 460 29.89 4.81 -3.90
C HIS A 460 29.70 5.10 -2.41
N ASN A 461 28.69 5.91 -2.09
CA ASN A 461 28.33 6.23 -0.71
C ASN A 461 27.39 5.16 -0.09
N ILE A 462 26.74 4.34 -0.90
CA ILE A 462 25.85 3.27 -0.50
C ILE A 462 26.07 2.06 -1.42
N GLY A 463 26.01 0.86 -0.86
CA GLY A 463 26.18 -0.36 -1.65
C GLY A 463 25.93 -1.63 -0.84
N THR A 464 25.74 -2.74 -1.54
CA THR A 464 25.55 -4.06 -0.95
C THR A 464 26.60 -5.03 -1.47
N LEU A 465 27.39 -5.63 -0.57
CA LEU A 465 28.32 -6.69 -0.92
C LEU A 465 27.62 -8.05 -0.88
N SER A 466 27.33 -8.61 -2.05
CA SER A 466 26.90 -10.00 -2.18
C SER A 466 28.10 -10.88 -2.44
N ALA A 467 28.45 -11.71 -1.48
CA ALA A 467 29.62 -12.57 -1.56
C ALA A 467 29.35 -13.93 -0.93
N THR A 468 30.05 -14.96 -1.44
CA THR A 468 29.93 -16.34 -0.94
C THR A 468 30.36 -16.47 0.53
N THR A 469 29.98 -17.61 1.12
CA THR A 469 30.50 -18.00 2.44
C THR A 469 32.04 -18.08 2.36
N ALA A 470 32.74 -17.67 3.40
CA ALA A 470 34.21 -17.61 3.45
C ALA A 470 34.89 -16.53 2.59
N PHE A 471 34.18 -15.62 1.90
CA PHE A 471 34.77 -14.46 1.26
C PHE A 471 35.52 -13.57 2.27
N GLY A 472 35.11 -13.59 3.54
CA GLY A 472 35.65 -12.71 4.59
C GLY A 472 34.98 -11.34 4.61
N LYS A 473 33.66 -11.30 4.46
CA LYS A 473 32.83 -10.06 4.45
C LYS A 473 33.14 -9.13 5.63
N THR A 474 33.30 -9.68 6.82
CA THR A 474 33.65 -8.91 8.03
C THR A 474 35.03 -8.24 7.92
N VAL A 475 36.05 -8.97 7.42
CA VAL A 475 37.41 -8.41 7.22
C VAL A 475 37.40 -7.32 6.16
N PHE A 476 36.67 -7.53 5.08
CA PHE A 476 36.45 -6.51 4.05
C PHE A 476 35.81 -5.24 4.63
N ALA A 477 34.76 -5.38 5.44
CA ALA A 477 34.06 -4.25 6.05
C ALA A 477 34.96 -3.50 7.05
N ILE A 478 35.82 -4.20 7.79
CA ILE A 478 36.84 -3.60 8.68
C ILE A 478 37.86 -2.81 7.85
N GLY A 479 38.30 -3.35 6.71
CA GLY A 479 39.16 -2.64 5.77
C GLY A 479 38.49 -1.35 5.24
N MET A 480 37.18 -1.39 4.96
CA MET A 480 36.41 -0.20 4.55
C MET A 480 36.37 0.87 5.66
N ILE A 481 36.22 0.49 6.93
CA ILE A 481 36.30 1.43 8.07
C ILE A 481 37.65 2.14 8.06
N ALA A 482 38.73 1.39 7.93
CA ALA A 482 40.07 1.96 7.89
C ALA A 482 40.35 2.82 6.63
N LYS A 483 39.74 2.50 5.52
CA LYS A 483 39.85 3.29 4.28
C LYS A 483 39.08 4.62 4.37
N ARG A 484 37.84 4.59 4.91
CA ARG A 484 37.01 5.78 5.05
C ARG A 484 37.37 6.66 6.23
N LYS A 485 37.92 6.08 7.29
CA LYS A 485 38.35 6.79 8.53
C LYS A 485 37.25 7.67 9.12
N VAL A 486 36.01 7.17 9.15
CA VAL A 486 34.85 7.87 9.69
C VAL A 486 34.25 7.02 10.80
N ASN A 487 33.72 7.65 11.85
CA ASN A 487 33.08 6.95 12.94
C ASN A 487 31.93 6.07 12.42
N THR A 488 31.89 4.83 12.91
CA THR A 488 31.11 3.76 12.31
C THR A 488 30.19 3.06 13.31
N LEU A 489 28.94 2.87 12.94
CA LEU A 489 27.97 2.02 13.63
C LEU A 489 27.80 0.70 12.88
N ILE A 490 27.98 -0.42 13.55
CA ILE A 490 27.78 -1.77 13.01
C ILE A 490 26.49 -2.34 13.60
N LEU A 491 25.52 -2.64 12.75
CA LEU A 491 24.23 -3.19 13.14
C LEU A 491 24.19 -4.69 12.90
N VAL A 492 23.82 -5.43 13.94
CA VAL A 492 23.70 -6.89 13.91
C VAL A 492 22.38 -7.33 14.55
N HIS A 493 21.87 -8.49 14.17
CA HIS A 493 20.57 -8.99 14.63
C HIS A 493 20.65 -9.91 15.86
N ASN A 494 21.85 -10.43 16.22
CA ASN A 494 22.02 -11.29 17.38
C ASN A 494 23.36 -11.07 18.12
N LYS A 495 23.41 -11.54 19.38
CA LYS A 495 24.58 -11.37 20.24
C LYS A 495 25.81 -12.14 19.77
N ALA A 496 25.63 -13.31 19.14
CA ALA A 496 26.77 -14.11 18.67
C ALA A 496 27.56 -13.35 17.57
N LEU A 497 26.86 -12.71 16.64
CA LEU A 497 27.46 -11.85 15.63
C LEU A 497 28.12 -10.63 16.26
N LEU A 498 27.53 -10.02 17.28
CA LEU A 498 28.13 -8.89 17.99
C LEU A 498 29.49 -9.27 18.57
N GLU A 499 29.60 -10.38 19.28
CA GLU A 499 30.87 -10.86 19.86
C GLU A 499 31.89 -11.22 18.76
N GLN A 500 31.44 -11.84 17.66
CA GLN A 500 32.30 -12.15 16.51
C GLN A 500 32.84 -10.86 15.87
N TRP A 501 32.01 -9.85 15.67
CA TRP A 501 32.43 -8.56 15.12
C TRP A 501 33.46 -7.89 16.02
N LYS A 502 33.24 -7.93 17.34
CA LYS A 502 34.16 -7.36 18.32
C LYS A 502 35.52 -8.02 18.25
N GLU A 503 35.59 -9.36 18.27
CA GLU A 503 36.83 -10.13 18.14
C GLU A 503 37.56 -9.79 16.82
N ARG A 504 36.84 -9.69 15.71
CA ARG A 504 37.43 -9.36 14.41
C ARG A 504 37.95 -7.94 14.33
N LEU A 505 37.25 -6.96 14.90
CA LEU A 505 37.72 -5.59 15.03
C LEU A 505 38.98 -5.49 15.87
N GLU A 506 39.03 -6.15 17.03
CA GLU A 506 40.22 -6.20 17.90
C GLU A 506 41.41 -6.87 17.21
N THR A 507 41.15 -7.80 16.26
CA THR A 507 42.22 -8.52 15.53
C THR A 507 42.75 -7.69 14.35
N PHE A 508 41.89 -7.06 13.58
CA PHE A 508 42.24 -6.48 12.30
C PHE A 508 42.27 -4.95 12.26
N LEU A 509 41.88 -4.28 13.36
CA LEU A 509 41.84 -2.82 13.38
C LEU A 509 42.58 -2.28 14.59
N LYS A 510 43.55 -1.42 14.33
CA LYS A 510 44.23 -0.60 15.37
C LYS A 510 43.49 0.72 15.45
N ILE A 511 43.01 1.07 16.65
CA ILE A 511 42.29 2.32 16.94
C ILE A 511 43.21 3.19 17.78
N ASP A 512 43.67 4.32 17.23
CA ASP A 512 44.55 5.29 17.89
C ASP A 512 43.74 6.52 18.36
N GLU A 513 42.62 6.26 19.06
CA GLU A 513 41.71 7.29 19.59
C GLU A 513 41.79 7.32 21.12
N THR A 514 41.73 8.51 21.70
CA THR A 514 41.65 8.70 23.16
C THR A 514 40.20 8.54 23.60
N ILE A 515 39.95 7.58 24.50
CA ILE A 515 38.62 7.37 25.08
C ILE A 515 38.57 8.14 26.39
N GLU A 516 37.58 9.02 26.54
CA GLU A 516 37.27 9.62 27.82
C GLU A 516 36.75 8.54 28.78
N GLU A 517 37.55 8.13 29.74
CA GLU A 517 37.16 7.14 30.74
C GLU A 517 36.18 7.80 31.73
N PRO A 518 34.97 7.24 31.94
CA PRO A 518 34.12 7.72 33.01
C PRO A 518 34.81 7.42 34.36
N GLU A 519 34.97 8.43 35.18
CA GLU A 519 35.54 8.28 36.53
C GLU A 519 34.68 7.32 37.36
N THR A 520 35.21 6.14 37.62
CA THR A 520 34.57 5.19 38.53
C THR A 520 34.80 5.59 39.96
N LYS A 521 33.73 5.56 40.77
CA LYS A 521 33.73 5.91 42.23
C LYS A 521 34.72 5.11 43.08
N GLN A 522 35.57 4.25 42.52
CA GLN A 522 36.51 3.37 43.24
C GLN A 522 37.95 3.33 42.68
N GLY A 523 38.40 4.33 41.91
CA GLY A 523 39.83 4.51 41.63
C GLY A 523 40.55 3.40 40.83
N ARG A 524 39.88 2.36 40.33
CA ARG A 524 40.48 1.35 39.45
C ARG A 524 40.14 1.66 38.00
N LYS A 525 41.12 2.13 37.23
CA LYS A 525 41.02 2.29 35.76
C LYS A 525 40.86 0.90 35.13
N LYS A 526 39.67 0.60 34.68
CA LYS A 526 39.42 -0.58 33.83
C LYS A 526 39.74 -0.15 32.41
N LYS A 527 40.72 -0.80 31.77
CA LYS A 527 41.06 -0.55 30.36
C LYS A 527 39.78 -0.74 29.53
N SER A 528 39.17 0.36 29.09
CA SER A 528 37.98 0.29 28.25
C SER A 528 38.39 -0.11 26.84
N SER A 529 37.65 -1.02 26.22
CA SER A 529 37.83 -1.36 24.81
C SER A 529 37.45 -0.14 23.98
N ALA A 530 38.24 0.19 22.97
CA ALA A 530 37.93 1.26 22.02
C ALA A 530 36.69 0.93 21.13
N ILE A 531 36.16 -0.28 21.25
CA ILE A 531 34.96 -0.75 20.54
C ILE A 531 33.79 -0.72 21.53
N GLY A 532 32.80 0.12 21.27
CA GLY A 532 31.59 0.19 22.06
C GLY A 532 30.59 -0.88 21.68
N CYS A 533 29.70 -1.22 22.61
CA CYS A 533 28.66 -2.22 22.38
C CYS A 533 27.33 -1.80 22.99
N LEU A 534 26.23 -2.03 22.27
CA LEU A 534 24.85 -1.81 22.73
C LEU A 534 24.02 -3.08 22.57
N TYR A 535 23.71 -3.75 23.71
CA TYR A 535 22.86 -4.96 23.71
C TYR A 535 22.34 -5.27 25.11
N ALA A 536 21.13 -5.81 25.20
CA ALA A 536 20.54 -6.32 26.44
C ALA A 536 20.71 -5.40 27.67
N GLY A 537 20.48 -4.10 27.50
CA GLY A 537 20.66 -3.10 28.59
C GLY A 537 22.09 -2.66 28.84
N LYS A 538 23.10 -3.30 28.25
CA LYS A 538 24.49 -2.85 28.31
C LYS A 538 24.73 -1.78 27.25
N ASN A 539 25.19 -0.62 27.67
CA ASN A 539 25.57 0.49 26.80
C ASN A 539 27.01 0.93 27.12
N THR A 540 27.90 0.75 26.15
CA THR A 540 29.29 1.21 26.21
C THR A 540 29.66 1.91 24.89
N LEU A 541 28.72 2.63 24.29
CA LEU A 541 28.98 3.37 23.06
C LEU A 541 29.95 4.51 23.29
N HIS A 542 30.89 4.68 22.36
CA HIS A 542 31.90 5.74 22.38
C HIS A 542 31.78 6.70 21.22
N GLY A 543 30.91 6.41 20.22
CA GLY A 543 30.77 7.20 19.00
C GLY A 543 32.02 7.14 18.11
N ILE A 544 32.85 6.10 18.23
CA ILE A 544 34.07 5.85 17.43
C ILE A 544 33.77 4.70 16.49
N ILE A 545 33.82 3.48 17.01
CA ILE A 545 33.37 2.26 16.31
C ILE A 545 32.52 1.49 17.33
N ASP A 546 31.27 1.39 17.03
CA ASP A 546 30.29 0.83 17.93
C ASP A 546 29.47 -0.27 17.22
N ILE A 547 29.15 -1.34 17.99
CA ILE A 547 28.37 -2.47 17.52
C ILE A 547 27.06 -2.48 18.31
N ALA A 548 25.93 -2.49 17.63
CA ALA A 548 24.63 -2.48 18.26
C ALA A 548 23.71 -3.60 17.75
N LEU A 549 22.97 -4.21 18.67
CA LEU A 549 21.80 -5.00 18.28
C LEU A 549 20.71 -4.06 17.77
N ILE A 550 20.13 -4.38 16.60
CA ILE A 550 19.11 -3.55 15.98
C ILE A 550 17.95 -3.23 16.93
N GLN A 551 17.47 -4.20 17.71
CA GLN A 551 16.39 -4.02 18.68
C GLN A 551 16.78 -3.07 19.81
N SER A 552 18.10 -2.94 20.12
CA SER A 552 18.60 -2.03 21.15
C SER A 552 18.71 -0.58 20.65
N CYS A 553 18.65 -0.37 19.33
CA CYS A 553 18.66 0.96 18.70
C CYS A 553 17.28 1.64 18.70
N LEU A 554 16.21 0.90 19.04
CA LEU A 554 14.85 1.40 19.07
C LEU A 554 14.35 1.68 20.48
N ASN A 555 13.44 2.63 20.61
CA ASN A 555 12.61 2.88 21.78
C ASN A 555 11.19 3.17 21.31
N ASP A 556 10.21 2.35 21.73
CA ASP A 556 8.80 2.46 21.35
C ASP A 556 8.55 2.58 19.82
N GLY A 557 9.40 1.90 19.03
CA GLY A 557 9.31 1.91 17.56
C GLY A 557 10.06 3.07 16.89
N GLU A 558 10.70 3.97 17.63
CA GLU A 558 11.49 5.07 17.08
C GLU A 558 12.99 4.82 17.26
N ALA A 559 13.80 5.26 16.28
CA ALA A 559 15.25 5.16 16.38
C ALA A 559 15.80 6.09 17.47
N LYS A 560 16.69 5.57 18.30
CA LYS A 560 17.36 6.37 19.33
C LYS A 560 18.25 7.45 18.71
N PRO A 561 18.34 8.65 19.31
CA PRO A 561 19.05 9.79 18.72
C PRO A 561 20.51 9.54 18.34
N PHE A 562 21.23 8.69 19.09
CA PHE A 562 22.65 8.41 18.85
C PHE A 562 22.93 7.80 17.46
N VAL A 563 21.93 7.15 16.83
CA VAL A 563 22.09 6.54 15.49
C VAL A 563 22.48 7.59 14.47
N LYS A 564 22.05 8.83 14.66
CA LYS A 564 22.35 9.96 13.76
C LYS A 564 23.79 10.49 13.88
N ASP A 565 24.58 10.04 14.84
CA ASP A 565 25.90 10.61 15.11
C ASP A 565 27.03 9.97 14.30
N TYR A 566 26.74 8.90 13.54
CA TYR A 566 27.74 8.16 12.78
C TYR A 566 27.74 8.55 11.31
N GLY A 567 28.97 8.69 10.75
CA GLY A 567 29.13 8.96 9.33
C GLY A 567 29.12 7.72 8.45
N MET A 568 29.24 6.52 9.04
CA MET A 568 29.17 5.24 8.34
C MET A 568 28.32 4.25 9.12
N VAL A 569 27.43 3.55 8.44
CA VAL A 569 26.66 2.44 8.98
C VAL A 569 26.94 1.16 8.20
N ILE A 570 27.25 0.08 8.89
CA ILE A 570 27.45 -1.25 8.32
C ILE A 570 26.34 -2.15 8.85
N VAL A 571 25.60 -2.78 7.94
CA VAL A 571 24.55 -3.76 8.28
C VAL A 571 25.05 -5.15 7.91
N ASP A 572 25.25 -6.00 8.90
CA ASP A 572 25.55 -7.43 8.65
C ASP A 572 24.27 -8.22 8.44
N GLU A 573 24.32 -9.23 7.57
CA GLU A 573 23.15 -10.03 7.14
C GLU A 573 22.00 -9.14 6.63
N CYS A 574 22.32 -8.25 5.69
CA CYS A 574 21.43 -7.20 5.19
C CYS A 574 20.14 -7.73 4.51
N HIS A 575 20.01 -9.04 4.29
CA HIS A 575 18.75 -9.63 3.86
C HIS A 575 17.60 -9.49 4.88
N HIS A 576 17.91 -9.12 6.12
CA HIS A 576 16.94 -8.75 7.16
C HIS A 576 16.50 -7.29 7.12
N VAL A 577 17.09 -6.44 6.27
CA VAL A 577 16.82 -4.97 6.20
C VAL A 577 15.34 -4.67 5.87
N SER A 578 14.65 -5.56 5.19
CA SER A 578 13.21 -5.42 4.88
C SER A 578 12.29 -5.52 6.10
N SER A 579 12.82 -5.80 7.29
CA SER A 579 12.00 -5.78 8.51
C SER A 579 11.81 -4.35 9.01
N VAL A 580 10.64 -4.07 9.59
CA VAL A 580 10.25 -2.75 10.11
C VAL A 580 11.30 -2.15 11.05
N SER A 581 11.92 -2.97 11.89
CA SER A 581 12.94 -2.51 12.85
C SER A 581 14.21 -2.00 12.18
N PHE A 582 14.65 -2.61 11.08
CA PHE A 582 15.79 -2.13 10.32
C PHE A 582 15.46 -0.85 9.57
N GLU A 583 14.29 -0.81 8.91
CA GLU A 583 13.83 0.37 8.18
C GLU A 583 13.76 1.62 9.08
N GLN A 584 13.33 1.45 10.33
CA GLN A 584 13.24 2.57 11.28
C GLN A 584 14.61 3.08 11.76
N VAL A 585 15.64 2.24 11.77
CA VAL A 585 16.99 2.62 12.24
C VAL A 585 17.85 3.18 11.12
N LEU A 586 17.66 2.74 9.89
CA LEU A 586 18.41 3.18 8.70
C LEU A 586 17.79 4.42 8.05
#